data_45e6618f111105cffc9fdcab00cee088
#
_entry.id   45e6618f111105cffc9fdcab00cee088
#
_cell.length_a   1.000
_cell.length_b   1.000
_cell.length_c   1.000
_cell.angle_alpha   90.00
_cell.angle_beta   90.00
_cell.angle_gamma   90.00
#
_symmetry.space_group_name_H-M   'P 1'
#
loop_
_entity.id
_entity.type
_entity.pdbx_description
1 polymer ?
#
loop_
_entity_poly.entity_id
_entity_poly.type
_entity_poly.pdbx_seq_one_letter_code
_entity_poly.pdbx_strand_id
1 'polypeptide(L)'
;MNESTPNPLIASRFRGFLPVIVDVETGGINAQTDALLEIAAVMVRMDWQGYLRPVGTLAHHVQPFPGARLDPASMAVNGIDPDHPFRFAVPESEALDAIFREVRREIREVANVSWGQRWG
;
A
#
# COMPACT_ATOMS: atom_id res chain seq x y z
N MET A 1 -13.34 -21.01 13.19
CA MET A 1 -12.16 -20.30 12.68
C MET A 1 -12.28 -18.81 12.97
N ASN A 2 -11.20 -18.20 13.36
CA ASN A 2 -11.17 -16.76 13.65
C ASN A 2 -11.22 -15.98 12.33
N GLU A 3 -12.03 -14.91 12.27
CA GLU A 3 -12.12 -14.03 11.08
C GLU A 3 -10.77 -13.44 10.68
N SER A 4 -9.85 -13.26 11.63
CA SER A 4 -8.51 -12.75 11.36
C SER A 4 -7.59 -13.78 10.69
N THR A 5 -7.95 -15.06 10.66
CA THR A 5 -7.15 -16.10 10.01
C THR A 5 -7.31 -16.01 8.50
N PRO A 6 -6.22 -15.83 7.74
CA PRO A 6 -6.31 -15.74 6.28
C PRO A 6 -6.86 -17.03 5.66
N ASN A 7 -7.73 -16.89 4.66
CA ASN A 7 -8.14 -18.02 3.85
C ASN A 7 -7.08 -18.27 2.77
N PRO A 8 -6.42 -19.44 2.75
CA PRO A 8 -5.35 -19.72 1.80
C PRO A 8 -5.82 -19.79 0.34
N LEU A 9 -7.13 -19.89 0.09
CA LEU A 9 -7.69 -19.89 -1.27
C LEU A 9 -7.49 -18.57 -1.99
N ILE A 10 -7.10 -17.50 -1.30
CA ILE A 10 -6.75 -16.23 -1.95
C ILE A 10 -5.64 -16.41 -3.00
N ALA A 11 -4.69 -17.30 -2.76
CA ALA A 11 -3.62 -17.61 -3.70
C ALA A 11 -4.15 -18.21 -5.01
N SER A 12 -5.18 -19.06 -4.93
CA SER A 12 -5.82 -19.63 -6.12
C SER A 12 -6.58 -18.59 -6.92
N ARG A 13 -7.23 -17.65 -6.24
CA ARG A 13 -8.03 -16.61 -6.89
C ARG A 13 -7.20 -15.63 -7.71
N PHE A 14 -5.99 -15.33 -7.26
CA PHE A 14 -5.10 -14.36 -7.90
C PHE A 14 -3.85 -15.01 -8.49
N ARG A 15 -3.92 -16.27 -8.89
CA ARG A 15 -2.86 -16.98 -9.61
C ARG A 15 -1.55 -17.07 -8.82
N GLY A 16 -1.64 -17.19 -7.50
CA GLY A 16 -0.50 -17.27 -6.61
C GLY A 16 0.02 -15.92 -6.10
N PHE A 17 -0.58 -14.82 -6.53
CA PHE A 17 -0.19 -13.48 -6.09
C PHE A 17 -1.08 -12.97 -4.96
N LEU A 18 -0.49 -12.24 -4.04
CA LEU A 18 -1.23 -11.53 -3.01
C LEU A 18 -1.57 -10.12 -3.52
N PRO A 19 -2.85 -9.76 -3.65
CA PRO A 19 -3.21 -8.41 -4.07
C PRO A 19 -2.97 -7.40 -2.95
N VAL A 20 -2.44 -6.25 -3.32
CA VAL A 20 -2.31 -5.08 -2.45
C VAL A 20 -2.90 -3.90 -3.19
N ILE A 21 -3.79 -3.17 -2.54
CA ILE A 21 -4.42 -2.00 -3.15
C ILE A 21 -3.57 -0.78 -2.78
N VAL A 22 -3.08 -0.08 -3.79
CA VAL A 22 -2.22 1.08 -3.60
C VAL A 22 -2.86 2.29 -4.26
N ASP A 23 -2.89 3.40 -3.54
CA ASP A 23 -3.32 4.69 -4.03
C ASP A 23 -2.22 5.72 -3.80
N VAL A 24 -2.01 6.60 -4.76
CA VAL A 24 -1.00 7.64 -4.68
C VAL A 24 -1.57 9.00 -5.07
N GLU A 25 -1.05 10.04 -4.42
CA GLU A 25 -1.25 11.42 -4.85
C GLU A 25 0.12 11.98 -5.25
N THR A 26 0.17 12.61 -6.41
CA THR A 26 1.42 13.07 -7.01
C THR A 26 1.34 14.52 -7.47
N GLY A 27 2.50 15.13 -7.65
CA GLY A 27 2.62 16.46 -8.25
C GLY A 27 2.52 16.45 -9.77
N GLY A 28 2.27 15.31 -10.40
CA GLY A 28 2.15 15.19 -11.85
C GLY A 28 2.20 13.74 -12.30
N ILE A 29 2.16 13.53 -13.60
CA ILE A 29 2.05 12.19 -14.20
C ILE A 29 3.38 11.59 -14.65
N ASN A 30 4.47 12.33 -14.54
CA ASN A 30 5.79 11.83 -14.93
C ASN A 30 6.52 11.28 -13.68
N ALA A 31 6.63 9.96 -13.60
CA ALA A 31 7.24 9.29 -12.46
C ALA A 31 8.72 9.62 -12.24
N GLN A 32 9.42 10.10 -13.27
CA GLN A 32 10.84 10.43 -13.18
C GLN A 32 11.10 11.85 -12.63
N THR A 33 10.17 12.76 -12.85
CA THR A 33 10.38 14.18 -12.54
C THR A 33 9.42 14.73 -11.50
N ASP A 34 8.24 14.12 -11.35
CA ASP A 34 7.18 14.67 -10.54
C ASP A 34 7.18 14.06 -9.12
N ALA A 35 6.79 14.86 -8.16
CA ALA A 35 6.82 14.45 -6.75
C ALA A 35 5.78 13.38 -6.44
N LEU A 36 6.16 12.41 -5.62
CA LEU A 36 5.21 11.60 -4.87
C LEU A 36 4.85 12.37 -3.59
N LEU A 37 3.58 12.59 -3.32
CA LEU A 37 3.12 13.42 -2.19
C LEU A 37 2.42 12.63 -1.11
N GLU A 38 1.73 11.57 -1.48
CA GLU A 38 1.05 10.69 -0.56
C GLU A 38 0.99 9.29 -1.14
N ILE A 39 1.15 8.30 -0.30
CA ILE A 39 0.97 6.90 -0.68
C ILE A 39 0.20 6.17 0.41
N ALA A 40 -0.79 5.41 0.00
CA ALA A 40 -1.55 4.53 0.88
C ALA A 40 -1.57 3.13 0.31
N ALA A 41 -1.51 2.15 1.19
CA ALA A 41 -1.61 0.74 0.83
C ALA A 41 -2.62 0.05 1.74
N VAL A 42 -3.50 -0.73 1.15
CA VAL A 42 -4.50 -1.52 1.88
C VAL A 42 -4.19 -2.99 1.68
N MET A 43 -3.93 -3.67 2.80
CA MET A 43 -3.78 -5.12 2.83
C MET A 43 -5.17 -5.75 2.87
N VAL A 44 -5.36 -6.78 2.07
CA VAL A 44 -6.64 -7.48 2.00
C VAL A 44 -6.46 -8.96 2.27
N ARG A 45 -7.46 -9.58 2.88
CA ARG A 45 -7.54 -11.02 3.08
C ARG A 45 -8.86 -11.52 2.54
N MET A 46 -8.89 -12.76 2.11
CA MET A 46 -10.12 -13.44 1.76
C MET A 46 -10.74 -14.00 3.04
N ASP A 47 -12.03 -13.72 3.27
CA ASP A 47 -12.75 -14.38 4.34
C ASP A 47 -13.16 -15.81 3.93
N TRP A 48 -13.70 -16.57 4.87
CA TRP A 48 -14.05 -17.96 4.62
C TRP A 48 -15.30 -18.15 3.74
N GLN A 49 -15.96 -17.04 3.41
CA GLN A 49 -17.04 -16.98 2.43
C GLN A 49 -16.58 -16.62 1.04
N GLY A 50 -15.29 -16.29 0.88
CA GLY A 50 -14.68 -15.94 -0.41
C GLY A 50 -14.67 -14.44 -0.74
N TYR A 51 -15.05 -13.58 0.20
CA TYR A 51 -14.99 -12.12 0.00
C TYR A 51 -13.67 -11.56 0.44
N LEU A 52 -13.20 -10.54 -0.28
CA LEU A 52 -12.02 -9.78 0.10
C LEU A 52 -12.40 -8.73 1.13
N ARG A 53 -11.59 -8.66 2.20
CA ARG A 53 -11.78 -7.70 3.28
C ARG A 53 -10.52 -6.95 3.60
N PRO A 54 -10.58 -5.63 3.83
CA PRO A 54 -9.40 -4.89 4.27
C PRO A 54 -9.05 -5.29 5.70
N VAL A 55 -7.77 -5.53 5.94
CA VAL A 55 -7.25 -5.92 7.27
C VAL A 55 -6.20 -4.97 7.81
N GLY A 56 -5.74 -4.03 7.01
CA GLY A 56 -4.79 -3.02 7.46
C GLY A 56 -4.56 -1.98 6.40
N THR A 57 -4.34 -0.76 6.83
CA THR A 57 -4.04 0.37 5.95
C THR A 57 -2.80 1.08 6.49
N LEU A 58 -1.83 1.34 5.60
CA LEU A 58 -0.73 2.25 5.85
C LEU A 58 -0.87 3.44 4.93
N ALA A 59 -0.63 4.63 5.46
CA ALA A 59 -0.62 5.85 4.66
C ALA A 59 0.52 6.75 5.14
N HIS A 60 1.21 7.36 4.19
CA HIS A 60 2.28 8.31 4.48
C HIS A 60 2.18 9.51 3.58
N HIS A 61 2.29 10.70 4.18
CA HIS A 61 2.65 11.89 3.43
C HIS A 61 4.13 11.84 3.10
N VAL A 62 4.47 12.21 1.88
CA VAL A 62 5.83 12.08 1.35
C VAL A 62 6.39 13.46 1.02
N GLN A 63 7.63 13.69 1.44
CA GLN A 63 8.35 14.90 1.08
C GLN A 63 8.74 14.84 -0.39
N PRO A 64 8.49 15.89 -1.19
CA PRO A 64 9.02 15.95 -2.54
C PRO A 64 10.53 15.77 -2.53
N PHE A 65 11.06 14.94 -3.43
CA PHE A 65 12.51 14.80 -3.56
C PHE A 65 13.13 16.11 -4.07
N PRO A 66 14.41 16.38 -3.81
CA PRO A 66 15.06 17.62 -4.28
C PRO A 66 14.97 17.78 -5.79
N GLY A 67 14.42 18.90 -6.24
CA GLY A 67 14.20 19.16 -7.66
C GLY A 67 12.94 18.54 -8.25
N ALA A 68 12.10 17.91 -7.43
CA ALA A 68 10.85 17.34 -7.89
C ALA A 68 9.91 18.42 -8.46
N ARG A 69 9.21 18.05 -9.51
CA ARG A 69 8.24 18.94 -10.14
C ARG A 69 6.88 18.83 -9.46
N LEU A 70 6.24 19.99 -9.29
CA LEU A 70 4.86 20.11 -8.80
C LEU A 70 4.04 20.81 -9.88
N ASP A 71 3.31 20.03 -10.66
CA ASP A 71 2.49 20.58 -11.74
C ASP A 71 1.25 21.28 -11.17
N PRO A 72 1.00 22.56 -11.53
CA PRO A 72 -0.10 23.31 -10.94
C PRO A 72 -1.48 22.66 -11.13
N ALA A 73 -1.72 22.04 -12.28
CA ALA A 73 -2.99 21.37 -12.54
C ALA A 73 -3.20 20.16 -11.62
N SER A 74 -2.15 19.36 -11.42
CA SER A 74 -2.20 18.22 -10.50
C SER A 74 -2.38 18.67 -9.05
N MET A 75 -1.68 19.73 -8.65
CA MET A 75 -1.81 20.28 -7.29
C MET A 75 -3.20 20.85 -7.03
N ALA A 76 -3.84 21.46 -8.03
CA ALA A 76 -5.21 21.94 -7.93
C ALA A 76 -6.21 20.79 -7.73
N VAL A 77 -5.96 19.64 -8.34
CA VAL A 77 -6.83 18.46 -8.22
C VAL A 77 -6.69 17.80 -6.85
N ASN A 78 -5.46 17.55 -6.38
CA ASN A 78 -5.26 16.83 -5.12
C ASN A 78 -5.40 17.72 -3.88
N GLY A 79 -5.26 19.03 -4.00
CA GLY A 79 -5.43 19.98 -2.89
C GLY A 79 -4.37 19.89 -1.79
N ILE A 80 -3.27 19.19 -2.04
CA ILE A 80 -2.21 19.03 -1.04
C ILE A 80 -1.33 20.28 -1.02
N ASP A 81 -1.11 20.83 0.19
CA ASP A 81 -0.07 21.82 0.42
C ASP A 81 1.20 21.07 0.87
N PRO A 82 2.24 20.95 0.01
CA PRO A 82 3.42 20.18 0.34
C PRO A 82 4.22 20.75 1.51
N ASP A 83 4.02 22.03 1.82
CA ASP A 83 4.73 22.73 2.90
C ASP A 83 3.92 22.81 4.19
N HIS A 84 2.74 22.19 4.26
CA HIS A 84 1.90 22.25 5.44
C HIS A 84 2.58 21.59 6.64
N PRO A 85 2.73 22.28 7.79
CA PRO A 85 3.53 21.77 8.90
C PRO A 85 2.94 20.53 9.58
N PHE A 86 1.64 20.29 9.43
CA PHE A 86 0.98 19.14 10.04
C PHE A 86 0.85 17.94 9.10
N ARG A 87 1.49 17.97 7.94
CA ARG A 87 1.56 16.78 7.08
C ARG A 87 2.40 15.66 7.70
N PHE A 88 3.42 16.03 8.46
CA PHE A 88 4.40 15.07 8.99
C PHE A 88 4.97 14.17 7.90
N ALA A 89 5.30 14.77 6.78
CA ALA A 89 5.78 14.06 5.61
C ALA A 89 7.14 13.44 5.87
N VAL A 90 7.34 12.24 5.34
CA VAL A 90 8.59 11.48 5.45
C VAL A 90 9.28 11.41 4.10
N PRO A 91 10.59 11.13 4.04
CA PRO A 91 11.28 10.88 2.78
C PRO A 91 10.63 9.73 2.00
N GLU A 92 10.69 9.81 0.69
CA GLU A 92 10.09 8.81 -0.22
C GLU A 92 10.58 7.39 0.09
N SER A 93 11.87 7.20 0.30
CA SER A 93 12.45 5.91 0.64
C SER A 93 11.87 5.34 1.94
N GLU A 94 11.68 6.18 2.95
CA GLU A 94 11.11 5.76 4.23
C GLU A 94 9.66 5.30 4.08
N ALA A 95 8.85 6.04 3.32
CA ALA A 95 7.46 5.68 3.06
C ALA A 95 7.36 4.33 2.32
N LEU A 96 8.16 4.16 1.27
CA LEU A 96 8.16 2.92 0.48
C LEU A 96 8.68 1.74 1.29
N ASP A 97 9.74 1.92 2.08
CA ASP A 97 10.28 0.86 2.93
C ASP A 97 9.23 0.38 3.95
N ALA A 98 8.49 1.30 4.55
CA ALA A 98 7.44 0.97 5.51
C ALA A 98 6.34 0.13 4.85
N ILE A 99 5.90 0.51 3.65
CA ILE A 99 4.86 -0.20 2.91
C ILE A 99 5.35 -1.58 2.50
N PHE A 100 6.53 -1.69 1.89
CA PHE A 100 7.06 -2.98 1.44
C PHE A 100 7.36 -3.92 2.61
N ARG A 101 7.76 -3.40 3.76
CA ARG A 101 7.94 -4.21 4.97
C ARG A 101 6.64 -4.86 5.38
N GLU A 102 5.55 -4.12 5.39
CA GLU A 102 4.23 -4.63 5.74
C GLU A 102 3.72 -5.62 4.70
N VAL A 103 3.94 -5.35 3.42
CA VAL A 103 3.59 -6.29 2.33
C VAL A 103 4.33 -7.62 2.52
N ARG A 104 5.63 -7.58 2.77
CA ARG A 104 6.41 -8.80 3.00
C ARG A 104 5.93 -9.58 4.22
N ARG A 105 5.57 -8.88 5.28
CA ARG A 105 4.99 -9.51 6.48
C ARG A 105 3.68 -10.22 6.16
N GLU A 106 2.81 -9.57 5.42
CA GLU A 106 1.51 -10.13 5.02
C GLU A 106 1.69 -11.36 4.13
N ILE A 107 2.63 -11.32 3.19
CA ILE A 107 2.95 -12.47 2.34
C ILE A 107 3.36 -13.67 3.19
N ARG A 108 4.21 -13.46 4.19
CA ARG A 108 4.65 -14.54 5.09
C ARG A 108 3.49 -15.14 5.88
N GLU A 109 2.60 -14.31 6.40
CA GLU A 109 1.44 -14.78 7.16
C GLU A 109 0.50 -15.63 6.30
N VAL A 110 0.20 -15.18 5.10
CA VAL A 110 -0.65 -15.93 4.17
C VAL A 110 0.02 -17.23 3.73
N ALA A 111 1.32 -17.20 3.45
CA ALA A 111 2.08 -18.38 3.08
C ALA A 111 2.11 -19.42 4.21
N ASN A 112 2.29 -18.99 5.45
CA ASN A 112 2.30 -19.89 6.61
C ASN A 112 0.97 -20.63 6.77
N VAL A 113 -0.15 -19.93 6.59
CA VAL A 113 -1.47 -20.55 6.64
C VAL A 113 -1.62 -21.58 5.51
N SER A 114 -1.20 -21.24 4.30
CA SER A 114 -1.24 -22.16 3.15
C SER A 114 -0.39 -23.42 3.40
N TRP A 115 0.79 -23.26 3.98
CA TRP A 115 1.65 -24.39 4.34
C TRP A 115 1.02 -25.27 5.41
N GLY A 116 0.48 -24.67 6.47
CA GLY A 116 -0.19 -25.41 7.53
C GLY A 116 -1.35 -26.24 7.02
N GLN A 117 -2.13 -25.74 6.09
CA GLN A 117 -3.22 -26.48 5.48
C GLN A 117 -2.74 -27.57 4.51
N ARG A 118 -1.61 -27.37 3.86
CA ARG A 118 -1.05 -28.38 2.94
C ARG A 118 -0.57 -29.62 3.70
N TRP A 119 -0.07 -29.47 4.89
CA TRP A 119 0.54 -30.55 5.68
C TRP A 119 -0.32 -31.03 6.86
N GLY A 120 -1.35 -30.28 7.17
CA GLY A 120 -2.29 -30.63 8.23
C GLY A 120 -3.54 -31.26 7.68
#